data_b4dfc0de866366b0af5f9ca09c1345f5
#
_entry.id   b4dfc0de866366b0af5f9ca09c1345f5
#
_cell.length_a   1.000
_cell.length_b   1.000
_cell.length_c   1.000
_cell.angle_alpha   90.00
_cell.angle_beta   90.00
_cell.angle_gamma   90.00
#
_symmetry.space_group_name_H-M   'P 1'
#
loop_
_entity.id
_entity.type
_entity.pdbx_description
1 polymer ?
#
loop_
_entity_poly.entity_id
_entity_poly.type
_entity_poly.pdbx_seq_one_letter_code
_entity_poly.pdbx_strand_id
1 'polypeptide(L)'
;MTEHVEGTLSSGQYWQGWTGDVPVKGVVVLVHGVHEHGGRYAYVASRLVAAGYPVYAVDHPGHGRSPGTRGNIGSMAATVAGVDELARRAGSRHPGAPAFVYGHSLGGLIALQYITGTPIELRGAILSAPAVDVSAANPVQRAASGLLSRLTPNLGVLKLDPATISRDLDVVRDYRTDPLNYLGKLRARTGAEILNTVVAMQPRLEALKLPLLVFHGTADRLVPPAATEFVAEHVGSADLTVKLYDGYYHEAHNEPDRDGVLDDIVAWLDAHS
;
A
#
# COMPACT_ATOMS: atom_id res chain seq x y z
N MET A 1 -13.19 20.84 -9.56
CA MET A 1 -11.70 20.89 -9.66
C MET A 1 -11.14 20.05 -8.52
N THR A 2 -9.98 19.37 -8.72
CA THR A 2 -9.32 18.64 -7.64
C THR A 2 -8.53 19.62 -6.80
N GLU A 3 -8.82 19.70 -5.51
CA GLU A 3 -8.06 20.46 -4.51
C GLU A 3 -7.00 19.54 -3.90
N HIS A 4 -5.80 20.04 -3.69
CA HIS A 4 -4.70 19.34 -3.04
C HIS A 4 -4.45 19.94 -1.64
N VAL A 5 -4.43 19.08 -0.62
CA VAL A 5 -4.14 19.43 0.76
C VAL A 5 -2.96 18.60 1.27
N GLU A 6 -2.19 19.16 2.19
CA GLU A 6 -1.04 18.46 2.75
C GLU A 6 -0.78 18.88 4.21
N GLY A 7 0.07 18.14 4.90
CA GLY A 7 0.45 18.45 6.26
C GLY A 7 1.37 17.41 6.88
N THR A 8 1.48 17.47 8.20
CA THR A 8 2.33 16.57 8.99
C THR A 8 1.49 15.92 10.08
N LEU A 9 1.69 14.61 10.28
CA LEU A 9 1.11 13.88 11.40
C LEU A 9 1.85 14.15 12.70
N SER A 10 1.29 13.73 13.82
CA SER A 10 1.91 13.85 15.15
C SER A 10 3.29 13.17 15.23
N SER A 11 3.49 12.11 14.46
CA SER A 11 4.76 11.38 14.31
C SER A 11 5.81 12.10 13.46
N GLY A 12 5.48 13.25 12.84
CA GLY A 12 6.32 13.93 11.87
C GLY A 12 6.20 13.41 10.43
N GLN A 13 5.43 12.36 10.18
CA GLN A 13 5.22 11.84 8.82
C GLN A 13 4.44 12.86 7.98
N TYR A 14 4.88 13.06 6.74
CA TYR A 14 4.17 13.86 5.76
C TYR A 14 2.93 13.12 5.25
N TRP A 15 1.85 13.84 5.05
CA TRP A 15 0.66 13.34 4.38
C TRP A 15 0.15 14.36 3.37
N GLN A 16 -0.55 13.87 2.38
CA GLN A 16 -1.23 14.67 1.38
C GLN A 16 -2.62 14.10 1.07
N GLY A 17 -3.48 14.92 0.50
CA GLY A 17 -4.82 14.50 0.11
C GLY A 17 -5.31 15.23 -1.12
N TRP A 18 -6.20 14.58 -1.84
CA TRP A 18 -6.90 15.11 -3.00
C TRP A 18 -8.40 15.05 -2.73
N THR A 19 -9.05 16.18 -2.89
CA THR A 19 -10.50 16.34 -2.70
C THR A 19 -11.10 17.01 -3.92
N GLY A 20 -12.41 17.05 -4.05
CA GLY A 20 -13.10 17.66 -5.19
C GLY A 20 -14.49 18.20 -4.80
N ASP A 21 -15.11 18.89 -5.74
CA ASP A 21 -16.42 19.53 -5.56
C ASP A 21 -17.60 18.59 -5.87
N VAL A 22 -17.38 17.26 -5.88
CA VAL A 22 -18.43 16.27 -6.10
C VAL A 22 -18.94 15.72 -4.78
N PRO A 23 -20.19 15.24 -4.70
CA PRO A 23 -20.71 14.59 -3.49
C PRO A 23 -19.81 13.46 -3.04
N VAL A 24 -19.46 13.44 -1.75
CA VAL A 24 -18.59 12.41 -1.18
C VAL A 24 -19.39 11.14 -0.93
N LYS A 25 -18.99 10.04 -1.57
CA LYS A 25 -19.55 8.70 -1.39
C LYS A 25 -18.81 7.90 -0.33
N GLY A 26 -17.52 8.16 -0.17
CA GLY A 26 -16.63 7.52 0.79
C GLY A 26 -15.25 8.16 0.76
N VAL A 27 -14.36 7.77 1.64
CA VAL A 27 -12.99 8.30 1.71
C VAL A 27 -11.97 7.16 1.63
N VAL A 28 -10.89 7.34 0.87
CA VAL A 28 -9.85 6.34 0.67
C VAL A 28 -8.56 6.79 1.35
N VAL A 29 -8.03 5.95 2.24
CA VAL A 29 -6.69 6.10 2.83
C VAL A 29 -5.71 5.23 2.03
N LEU A 30 -4.80 5.87 1.32
CA LEU A 30 -3.84 5.24 0.43
C LEU A 30 -2.51 5.00 1.14
N VAL A 31 -1.99 3.79 1.00
CA VAL A 31 -0.78 3.27 1.64
C VAL A 31 0.18 2.79 0.56
N HIS A 32 1.24 3.57 0.30
CA HIS A 32 2.16 3.35 -0.81
C HIS A 32 3.15 2.19 -0.56
N GLY A 33 3.82 1.74 -1.61
CA GLY A 33 4.80 0.65 -1.58
C GLY A 33 6.18 1.06 -1.04
N VAL A 34 7.11 0.11 -1.03
CA VAL A 34 8.50 0.38 -0.64
C VAL A 34 9.21 1.23 -1.68
N HIS A 35 10.12 2.12 -1.24
CA HIS A 35 10.97 2.98 -2.08
C HIS A 35 10.25 4.07 -2.88
N GLU A 36 8.95 4.20 -2.72
CA GLU A 36 8.12 5.22 -3.36
C GLU A 36 7.48 6.18 -2.35
N HIS A 37 6.45 6.91 -2.74
CA HIS A 37 5.72 7.86 -1.90
C HIS A 37 4.29 8.10 -2.40
N GLY A 38 3.44 8.67 -1.54
CA GLY A 38 2.03 8.90 -1.86
C GLY A 38 1.77 9.79 -3.08
N GLY A 39 2.69 10.72 -3.42
CA GLY A 39 2.53 11.61 -4.58
C GLY A 39 2.50 10.90 -5.94
N ARG A 40 3.04 9.69 -6.06
CA ARG A 40 2.96 8.87 -7.28
C ARG A 40 1.55 8.43 -7.64
N TYR A 41 0.65 8.51 -6.69
CA TYR A 41 -0.76 8.13 -6.87
C TYR A 41 -1.67 9.28 -7.30
N ALA A 42 -1.13 10.42 -7.74
CA ALA A 42 -1.92 11.58 -8.15
C ALA A 42 -2.93 11.25 -9.25
N TYR A 43 -2.57 10.39 -10.22
CA TYR A 43 -3.50 9.93 -11.26
C TYR A 43 -4.60 9.04 -10.70
N VAL A 44 -4.27 8.04 -9.88
CA VAL A 44 -5.25 7.20 -9.17
C VAL A 44 -6.19 8.08 -8.35
N ALA A 45 -5.63 9.00 -7.55
CA ALA A 45 -6.41 9.92 -6.74
C ALA A 45 -7.36 10.78 -7.58
N SER A 46 -6.91 11.30 -8.73
CA SER A 46 -7.75 12.11 -9.62
C SER A 46 -8.98 11.35 -10.12
N ARG A 47 -8.81 10.06 -10.46
CA ARG A 47 -9.90 9.18 -10.91
C ARG A 47 -10.89 8.88 -9.77
N LEU A 48 -10.38 8.56 -8.58
CA LEU A 48 -11.20 8.29 -7.40
C LEU A 48 -11.96 9.52 -6.93
N VAL A 49 -11.30 10.69 -6.89
CA VAL A 49 -11.94 11.96 -6.53
C VAL A 49 -13.05 12.32 -7.51
N ALA A 50 -12.83 12.13 -8.82
CA ALA A 50 -13.87 12.36 -9.82
C ALA A 50 -15.10 11.46 -9.64
N ALA A 51 -14.91 10.26 -9.07
CA ALA A 51 -15.97 9.32 -8.75
C ALA A 51 -16.65 9.57 -7.37
N GLY A 52 -16.18 10.55 -6.59
CA GLY A 52 -16.74 10.89 -5.27
C GLY A 52 -15.96 10.32 -4.07
N TYR A 53 -14.71 9.91 -4.28
CA TYR A 53 -13.85 9.35 -3.25
C TYR A 53 -12.61 10.21 -3.00
N PRO A 54 -12.65 11.20 -2.08
CA PRO A 54 -11.43 11.86 -1.61
C PRO A 54 -10.37 10.86 -1.17
N VAL A 55 -9.11 11.14 -1.55
CA VAL A 55 -7.96 10.25 -1.27
C VAL A 55 -6.98 10.95 -0.36
N TYR A 56 -6.50 10.26 0.66
CA TYR A 56 -5.46 10.73 1.58
C TYR A 56 -4.33 9.71 1.64
N ALA A 57 -3.09 10.15 1.47
CA ALA A 57 -1.90 9.31 1.47
C ALA A 57 -0.87 9.79 2.50
N VAL A 58 -0.28 8.87 3.27
CA VAL A 58 0.84 9.15 4.17
C VAL A 58 2.13 8.64 3.55
N ASP A 59 3.20 9.42 3.61
CA ASP A 59 4.54 8.94 3.29
C ASP A 59 5.10 8.20 4.52
N HIS A 60 5.54 6.95 4.33
CA HIS A 60 6.12 6.16 5.42
C HIS A 60 7.40 6.77 5.97
N PRO A 61 7.83 6.45 7.21
CA PRO A 61 9.14 6.89 7.69
C PRO A 61 10.25 6.57 6.69
N GLY A 62 11.13 7.52 6.42
CA GLY A 62 12.23 7.37 5.45
C GLY A 62 11.83 7.30 3.98
N HIS A 63 10.57 7.63 3.63
CA HIS A 63 10.05 7.66 2.26
C HIS A 63 9.47 9.04 1.94
N GLY A 64 9.44 9.37 0.64
CA GLY A 64 8.86 10.61 0.17
C GLY A 64 9.40 11.84 0.90
N ARG A 65 8.49 12.61 1.49
CA ARG A 65 8.79 13.82 2.29
C ARG A 65 8.85 13.55 3.79
N SER A 66 8.59 12.31 4.23
CA SER A 66 8.66 11.94 5.64
C SER A 66 10.11 11.85 6.15
N PRO A 67 10.36 12.20 7.42
CA PRO A 67 11.68 12.11 8.02
C PRO A 67 12.14 10.64 8.17
N GLY A 68 13.45 10.47 8.35
CA GLY A 68 14.07 9.17 8.57
C GLY A 68 15.13 8.82 7.53
N THR A 69 15.79 7.67 7.72
CA THR A 69 16.79 7.17 6.77
C THR A 69 16.10 6.64 5.52
N ARG A 70 16.51 7.11 4.35
CA ARG A 70 15.91 6.75 3.05
C ARG A 70 15.83 5.22 2.85
N GLY A 71 14.58 4.77 2.58
CA GLY A 71 14.26 3.36 2.36
C GLY A 71 14.15 2.51 3.65
N ASN A 72 14.23 3.13 4.84
CA ASN A 72 14.07 2.45 6.12
C ASN A 72 12.79 2.91 6.81
N ILE A 73 11.80 2.01 6.93
CA ILE A 73 10.51 2.30 7.58
C ILE A 73 10.59 2.38 9.12
N GLY A 74 11.75 2.08 9.72
CA GLY A 74 11.90 2.03 11.19
C GLY A 74 11.20 0.81 11.79
N SER A 75 9.88 0.82 11.86
CA SER A 75 9.09 -0.32 12.33
C SER A 75 7.73 -0.39 11.64
N MET A 76 7.19 -1.59 11.51
CA MET A 76 5.82 -1.79 11.01
C MET A 76 4.79 -1.07 11.89
N ALA A 77 4.99 -1.09 13.20
CA ALA A 77 4.10 -0.39 14.14
C ALA A 77 4.04 1.12 13.88
N ALA A 78 5.17 1.77 13.54
CA ALA A 78 5.18 3.20 13.22
C ALA A 78 4.47 3.51 11.90
N THR A 79 4.57 2.64 10.89
CA THR A 79 3.83 2.81 9.63
C THR A 79 2.33 2.64 9.84
N VAL A 80 1.91 1.62 10.57
CA VAL A 80 0.49 1.37 10.91
C VAL A 80 -0.09 2.52 11.73
N ALA A 81 0.64 3.05 12.71
CA ALA A 81 0.19 4.19 13.50
C ALA A 81 -0.03 5.44 12.64
N GLY A 82 0.86 5.69 11.65
CA GLY A 82 0.67 6.78 10.69
C GLY A 82 -0.57 6.60 9.82
N VAL A 83 -0.85 5.38 9.37
CA VAL A 83 -2.07 5.05 8.62
C VAL A 83 -3.31 5.28 9.47
N ASP A 84 -3.32 4.82 10.73
CA ASP A 84 -4.46 5.01 11.65
C ASP A 84 -4.71 6.50 11.95
N GLU A 85 -3.66 7.28 12.24
CA GLU A 85 -3.80 8.73 12.46
C GLU A 85 -4.38 9.43 11.22
N LEU A 86 -3.88 9.07 10.02
CA LEU A 86 -4.39 9.64 8.78
C LEU A 86 -5.84 9.23 8.53
N ALA A 87 -6.21 7.98 8.79
CA ALA A 87 -7.58 7.48 8.63
C ALA A 87 -8.56 8.24 9.54
N ARG A 88 -8.20 8.47 10.80
CA ARG A 88 -9.00 9.31 11.73
C ARG A 88 -9.13 10.74 11.25
N ARG A 89 -8.05 11.32 10.74
CA ARG A 89 -8.05 12.67 10.17
C ARG A 89 -8.94 12.77 8.94
N ALA A 90 -8.87 11.80 8.04
CA ALA A 90 -9.71 11.73 6.84
C ALA A 90 -11.20 11.61 7.22
N GLY A 91 -11.53 10.71 8.15
CA GLY A 91 -12.89 10.55 8.67
C GLY A 91 -13.42 11.83 9.35
N SER A 92 -12.57 12.57 10.07
CA SER A 92 -12.97 13.85 10.68
C SER A 92 -13.25 14.95 9.65
N ARG A 93 -12.63 14.89 8.46
CA ARG A 93 -12.88 15.82 7.35
C ARG A 93 -14.14 15.47 6.55
N HIS A 94 -14.57 14.21 6.61
CA HIS A 94 -15.72 13.69 5.88
C HIS A 94 -16.67 12.93 6.84
N PRO A 95 -17.32 13.62 7.79
CA PRO A 95 -18.15 12.98 8.81
C PRO A 95 -19.28 12.17 8.18
N GLY A 96 -19.43 10.92 8.60
CA GLY A 96 -20.47 10.01 8.11
C GLY A 96 -20.14 9.31 6.78
N ALA A 97 -19.07 9.69 6.08
CA ALA A 97 -18.65 8.99 4.88
C ALA A 97 -17.96 7.65 5.23
N PRO A 98 -18.27 6.54 4.54
CA PRO A 98 -17.59 5.27 4.73
C PRO A 98 -16.10 5.39 4.38
N ALA A 99 -15.25 4.75 5.19
CA ALA A 99 -13.81 4.78 5.00
C ALA A 99 -13.30 3.47 4.41
N PHE A 100 -12.37 3.58 3.48
CA PHE A 100 -11.68 2.48 2.82
C PHE A 100 -10.16 2.64 2.97
N VAL A 101 -9.43 1.53 2.95
CA VAL A 101 -7.98 1.55 2.84
C VAL A 101 -7.54 0.94 1.52
N TYR A 102 -6.61 1.58 0.82
CA TYR A 102 -6.00 1.08 -0.40
C TYR A 102 -4.49 0.94 -0.19
N GLY A 103 -3.98 -0.29 -0.17
CA GLY A 103 -2.55 -0.57 0.00
C GLY A 103 -1.93 -1.24 -1.21
N HIS A 104 -0.75 -0.76 -1.63
CA HIS A 104 0.02 -1.36 -2.73
C HIS A 104 1.34 -1.95 -2.23
N SER A 105 1.69 -3.16 -2.65
CA SER A 105 2.97 -3.80 -2.36
C SER A 105 3.25 -3.86 -0.84
N LEU A 106 4.34 -3.25 -0.35
CA LEU A 106 4.57 -3.06 1.09
C LEU A 106 3.37 -2.37 1.75
N GLY A 107 2.77 -1.38 1.11
CA GLY A 107 1.55 -0.72 1.59
C GLY A 107 0.38 -1.68 1.70
N GLY A 108 0.29 -2.70 0.84
CA GLY A 108 -0.68 -3.79 0.94
C GLY A 108 -0.47 -4.65 2.20
N LEU A 109 0.79 -4.96 2.54
CA LEU A 109 1.13 -5.64 3.79
C LEU A 109 0.83 -4.76 5.01
N ILE A 110 1.13 -3.45 4.96
CA ILE A 110 0.80 -2.49 6.02
C ILE A 110 -0.71 -2.39 6.19
N ALA A 111 -1.47 -2.32 5.09
CA ALA A 111 -2.93 -2.30 5.12
C ALA A 111 -3.50 -3.59 5.76
N LEU A 112 -3.00 -4.77 5.37
CA LEU A 112 -3.37 -6.04 5.99
C LEU A 112 -3.05 -6.07 7.49
N GLN A 113 -1.87 -5.59 7.90
CA GLN A 113 -1.50 -5.48 9.31
C GLN A 113 -2.43 -4.53 10.06
N TYR A 114 -2.86 -3.44 9.44
CA TYR A 114 -3.79 -2.47 10.01
C TYR A 114 -5.19 -3.06 10.18
N ILE A 115 -5.78 -3.64 9.11
CA ILE A 115 -7.16 -4.15 9.13
C ILE A 115 -7.33 -5.44 9.95
N THR A 116 -6.26 -6.21 10.16
CA THR A 116 -6.26 -7.37 11.07
C THR A 116 -5.93 -7.00 12.52
N GLY A 117 -5.66 -5.74 12.80
CA GLY A 117 -5.43 -5.18 14.14
C GLY A 117 -6.69 -4.53 14.71
N THR A 118 -6.56 -3.28 15.15
CA THR A 118 -7.65 -2.46 15.70
C THR A 118 -7.83 -1.18 14.89
N PRO A 119 -8.29 -1.27 13.62
CA PRO A 119 -8.51 -0.11 12.79
C PRO A 119 -9.67 0.73 13.30
N ILE A 120 -9.83 1.96 12.74
CA ILE A 120 -11.13 2.65 12.76
C ILE A 120 -12.17 1.75 12.07
N GLU A 121 -13.45 2.12 12.18
CA GLU A 121 -14.48 1.44 11.37
C GLU A 121 -14.21 1.67 9.89
N LEU A 122 -13.94 0.58 9.17
CA LEU A 122 -13.70 0.56 7.72
C LEU A 122 -14.85 -0.16 7.02
N ARG A 123 -15.19 0.30 5.82
CA ARG A 123 -16.20 -0.34 4.98
C ARG A 123 -15.63 -1.43 4.10
N GLY A 124 -14.34 -1.31 3.75
CA GLY A 124 -13.65 -2.29 2.93
C GLY A 124 -12.17 -1.96 2.74
N ALA A 125 -11.43 -2.87 2.11
CA ALA A 125 -10.02 -2.66 1.78
C ALA A 125 -9.69 -3.13 0.35
N ILE A 126 -8.76 -2.40 -0.27
CA ILE A 126 -8.23 -2.67 -1.61
C ILE A 126 -6.76 -3.00 -1.47
N LEU A 127 -6.34 -4.14 -1.99
CA LEU A 127 -4.97 -4.64 -1.91
C LEU A 127 -4.42 -4.86 -3.33
N SER A 128 -3.42 -4.10 -3.69
CA SER A 128 -2.72 -4.19 -4.98
C SER A 128 -1.39 -4.88 -4.78
N ALA A 129 -1.21 -6.05 -5.39
CA ALA A 129 0.03 -6.83 -5.32
C ALA A 129 0.65 -6.85 -3.91
N PRO A 130 -0.11 -7.24 -2.86
CA PRO A 130 0.35 -7.13 -1.47
C PRO A 130 1.62 -7.94 -1.24
N ALA A 131 2.63 -7.35 -0.56
CA ALA A 131 3.93 -7.99 -0.32
C ALA A 131 3.85 -9.07 0.76
N VAL A 132 3.09 -10.13 0.48
CA VAL A 132 2.87 -11.29 1.35
C VAL A 132 3.54 -12.52 0.72
N ASP A 133 4.86 -12.63 0.84
CA ASP A 133 5.60 -13.82 0.41
C ASP A 133 5.90 -14.72 1.60
N VAL A 134 5.08 -15.76 1.75
CA VAL A 134 5.22 -16.75 2.83
C VAL A 134 6.40 -17.70 2.61
N SER A 135 6.89 -17.87 1.37
CA SER A 135 8.02 -18.75 1.05
C SER A 135 9.34 -18.21 1.62
N ALA A 136 9.47 -16.90 1.72
CA ALA A 136 10.63 -16.21 2.27
C ALA A 136 10.69 -16.22 3.81
N ALA A 137 9.66 -16.71 4.49
CA ALA A 137 9.49 -16.59 5.94
C ALA A 137 10.05 -17.77 6.75
N ASN A 138 11.05 -18.52 6.24
CA ASN A 138 11.61 -19.63 7.00
C ASN A 138 12.34 -19.14 8.29
N PRO A 139 12.36 -19.94 9.37
CA PRO A 139 12.88 -19.51 10.68
C PRO A 139 14.36 -19.06 10.65
N VAL A 140 15.19 -19.69 9.82
CA VAL A 140 16.63 -19.39 9.73
C VAL A 140 16.83 -18.01 9.07
N GLN A 141 16.14 -17.75 7.96
CA GLN A 141 16.18 -16.45 7.29
C GLN A 141 15.67 -15.33 8.20
N ARG A 142 14.60 -15.58 8.96
CA ARG A 142 14.07 -14.62 9.93
C ARG A 142 15.07 -14.30 11.04
N ALA A 143 15.70 -15.31 11.62
CA ALA A 143 16.71 -15.12 12.67
C ALA A 143 17.90 -14.32 12.15
N ALA A 144 18.42 -14.68 10.96
CA ALA A 144 19.52 -13.97 10.31
C ALA A 144 19.14 -12.52 9.96
N SER A 145 17.96 -12.31 9.39
CA SER A 145 17.42 -10.99 9.06
C SER A 145 17.22 -10.14 10.33
N GLY A 146 16.71 -10.72 11.42
CA GLY A 146 16.55 -10.06 12.70
C GLY A 146 17.88 -9.58 13.30
N LEU A 147 18.91 -10.43 13.27
CA LEU A 147 20.25 -10.06 13.74
C LEU A 147 20.86 -8.95 12.87
N LEU A 148 20.79 -9.08 11.55
CA LEU A 148 21.30 -8.10 10.60
C LEU A 148 20.59 -6.74 10.77
N SER A 149 19.29 -6.77 10.95
CA SER A 149 18.45 -5.58 11.20
C SER A 149 18.84 -4.83 12.47
N ARG A 150 19.28 -5.54 13.51
CA ARG A 150 19.72 -4.94 14.78
C ARG A 150 21.12 -4.33 14.68
N LEU A 151 22.04 -5.03 14.04
CA LEU A 151 23.45 -4.62 13.96
C LEU A 151 23.69 -3.59 12.87
N THR A 152 23.03 -3.74 11.72
CA THR A 152 23.22 -2.90 10.53
C THR A 152 21.89 -2.56 9.86
N PRO A 153 20.98 -1.81 10.53
CA PRO A 153 19.61 -1.58 10.06
C PRO A 153 19.53 -0.92 8.67
N ASN A 154 20.53 -0.13 8.32
CA ASN A 154 20.60 0.61 7.07
C ASN A 154 21.42 -0.09 5.97
N LEU A 155 21.92 -1.31 6.22
CA LEU A 155 22.59 -2.10 5.19
C LEU A 155 21.61 -2.42 4.06
N GLY A 156 22.03 -2.20 2.81
CA GLY A 156 21.25 -2.58 1.62
C GLY A 156 21.40 -4.06 1.33
N VAL A 157 20.30 -4.82 1.36
CA VAL A 157 20.33 -6.29 1.25
C VAL A 157 19.80 -6.82 -0.09
N LEU A 158 18.84 -6.15 -0.72
CA LEU A 158 18.20 -6.60 -1.96
C LEU A 158 18.04 -5.42 -2.92
N LYS A 159 18.43 -5.59 -4.17
CA LYS A 159 18.15 -4.62 -5.24
C LYS A 159 16.81 -4.92 -5.87
N LEU A 160 15.91 -3.95 -5.84
CA LEU A 160 14.67 -3.99 -6.61
C LEU A 160 14.93 -3.32 -7.97
N ASP A 161 14.46 -3.93 -9.05
CA ASP A 161 14.65 -3.37 -10.39
C ASP A 161 13.45 -2.50 -10.78
N PRO A 162 13.62 -1.19 -10.94
CA PRO A 162 12.53 -0.30 -11.36
C PRO A 162 11.93 -0.64 -12.73
N ALA A 163 12.64 -1.40 -13.58
CA ALA A 163 12.10 -1.80 -14.88
C ALA A 163 10.96 -2.83 -14.77
N THR A 164 10.73 -3.40 -13.59
CA THR A 164 9.71 -4.43 -13.36
C THR A 164 8.44 -3.89 -12.70
N ILE A 165 8.34 -2.57 -12.46
CA ILE A 165 7.15 -1.98 -11.83
C ILE A 165 5.98 -1.88 -12.81
N SER A 166 6.25 -1.52 -14.08
CA SER A 166 5.25 -1.36 -15.14
C SER A 166 5.85 -1.63 -16.51
N ARG A 167 5.03 -2.01 -17.48
CA ARG A 167 5.39 -2.08 -18.90
C ARG A 167 5.45 -0.70 -19.56
N ASP A 168 4.84 0.31 -18.92
CA ASP A 168 4.91 1.69 -19.38
C ASP A 168 6.29 2.29 -19.07
N LEU A 169 7.05 2.57 -20.13
CA LEU A 169 8.42 3.10 -20.02
C LEU A 169 8.44 4.53 -19.45
N ASP A 170 7.39 5.30 -19.62
CA ASP A 170 7.29 6.64 -19.05
C ASP A 170 7.11 6.54 -17.52
N VAL A 171 6.31 5.62 -17.03
CA VAL A 171 6.19 5.32 -15.58
C VAL A 171 7.54 4.90 -15.01
N VAL A 172 8.26 4.02 -15.70
CA VAL A 172 9.60 3.56 -15.25
C VAL A 172 10.61 4.71 -15.24
N ARG A 173 10.59 5.56 -16.28
CA ARG A 173 11.46 6.76 -16.36
C ARG A 173 11.14 7.73 -15.21
N ASP A 174 9.87 8.03 -14.99
CA ASP A 174 9.43 8.97 -13.96
C ASP A 174 9.78 8.44 -12.56
N TYR A 175 9.60 7.13 -12.32
CA TYR A 175 10.07 6.49 -11.08
C TYR A 175 11.57 6.69 -10.85
N ARG A 176 12.39 6.53 -11.89
CA ARG A 176 13.86 6.65 -11.80
C ARG A 176 14.35 8.07 -11.61
N THR A 177 13.60 9.05 -12.08
CA THR A 177 14.00 10.48 -12.05
C THR A 177 13.38 11.25 -10.89
N ASP A 178 12.38 10.69 -10.23
CA ASP A 178 11.75 11.33 -9.07
C ASP A 178 12.70 11.31 -7.85
N PRO A 179 13.13 12.49 -7.36
CA PRO A 179 14.05 12.58 -6.23
C PRO A 179 13.45 12.09 -4.90
N LEU A 180 12.14 11.95 -4.81
CA LEU A 180 11.44 11.43 -3.64
C LEU A 180 11.44 9.89 -3.58
N ASN A 181 11.71 9.21 -4.69
CA ASN A 181 11.90 7.78 -4.72
C ASN A 181 13.30 7.37 -4.22
N TYR A 182 13.41 6.16 -3.69
CA TYR A 182 14.68 5.62 -3.24
C TYR A 182 15.16 4.52 -4.19
N LEU A 183 16.24 4.78 -4.94
CA LEU A 183 16.80 3.84 -5.92
C LEU A 183 17.88 2.92 -5.34
N GLY A 184 18.09 2.93 -4.04
CA GLY A 184 19.06 2.07 -3.37
C GLY A 184 18.55 0.64 -3.18
N LYS A 185 19.32 -0.15 -2.41
CA LYS A 185 18.89 -1.49 -2.01
C LYS A 185 17.91 -1.44 -0.85
N LEU A 186 16.96 -2.40 -0.81
CA LEU A 186 16.08 -2.61 0.35
C LEU A 186 16.91 -2.65 1.64
N ARG A 187 16.53 -1.87 2.63
CA ARG A 187 17.24 -1.81 3.90
C ARG A 187 16.99 -3.05 4.75
N ALA A 188 18.03 -3.55 5.43
CA ALA A 188 17.94 -4.73 6.29
C ALA A 188 16.80 -4.60 7.32
N ARG A 189 16.60 -3.40 7.88
CA ARG A 189 15.49 -3.15 8.81
C ARG A 189 14.14 -3.33 8.13
N THR A 190 13.92 -2.72 6.99
CA THR A 190 12.66 -2.84 6.25
C THR A 190 12.37 -4.27 5.85
N GLY A 191 13.38 -5.00 5.35
CA GLY A 191 13.24 -6.42 5.01
C GLY A 191 12.85 -7.29 6.22
N ALA A 192 13.48 -7.06 7.38
CA ALA A 192 13.14 -7.78 8.61
C ALA A 192 11.71 -7.48 9.10
N GLU A 193 11.27 -6.23 9.02
CA GLU A 193 9.89 -5.84 9.38
C GLU A 193 8.88 -6.51 8.44
N ILE A 194 9.15 -6.59 7.13
CA ILE A 194 8.29 -7.31 6.16
C ILE A 194 8.16 -8.78 6.57
N LEU A 195 9.28 -9.51 6.71
CA LEU A 195 9.27 -10.93 7.05
C LEU A 195 8.55 -11.23 8.38
N ASN A 196 8.82 -10.43 9.41
CA ASN A 196 8.19 -10.61 10.71
C ASN A 196 6.68 -10.34 10.66
N THR A 197 6.27 -9.32 9.89
CA THR A 197 4.86 -8.96 9.75
C THR A 197 4.08 -10.01 8.99
N VAL A 198 4.62 -10.55 7.89
CA VAL A 198 3.99 -11.64 7.14
C VAL A 198 3.66 -12.81 8.07
N VAL A 199 4.62 -13.27 8.88
CA VAL A 199 4.40 -14.38 9.79
C VAL A 199 3.42 -14.05 10.93
N ALA A 200 3.54 -12.86 11.52
CA ALA A 200 2.67 -12.44 12.64
C ALA A 200 1.21 -12.20 12.21
N MET A 201 0.98 -11.86 10.93
CA MET A 201 -0.34 -11.58 10.39
C MET A 201 -1.12 -12.84 9.99
N GLN A 202 -0.44 -13.89 9.49
CA GLN A 202 -1.08 -15.11 8.97
C GLN A 202 -2.20 -15.67 9.88
N PRO A 203 -1.99 -15.90 11.19
CA PRO A 203 -3.03 -16.48 12.05
C PRO A 203 -4.24 -15.57 12.29
N ARG A 204 -4.18 -14.32 11.83
CA ARG A 204 -5.27 -13.34 11.98
C ARG A 204 -6.11 -13.18 10.72
N LEU A 205 -5.67 -13.72 9.58
CA LEU A 205 -6.38 -13.57 8.30
C LEU A 205 -7.76 -14.22 8.34
N GLU A 206 -7.90 -15.39 8.94
CA GLU A 206 -9.19 -16.10 9.04
C GLU A 206 -10.26 -15.29 9.80
N ALA A 207 -9.84 -14.48 10.77
CA ALA A 207 -10.74 -13.61 11.52
C ALA A 207 -11.17 -12.36 10.75
N LEU A 208 -10.49 -12.00 9.66
CA LEU A 208 -10.79 -10.82 8.84
C LEU A 208 -12.08 -11.05 8.04
N LYS A 209 -13.13 -10.26 8.33
CA LYS A 209 -14.44 -10.35 7.68
C LYS A 209 -14.79 -9.12 6.84
N LEU A 210 -13.86 -8.15 6.77
CA LEU A 210 -14.02 -6.93 5.99
C LEU A 210 -14.13 -7.26 4.50
N PRO A 211 -15.03 -6.59 3.71
CA PRO A 211 -15.03 -6.68 2.26
C PRO A 211 -13.66 -6.35 1.66
N LEU A 212 -13.19 -7.17 0.72
CA LEU A 212 -11.86 -7.04 0.12
C LEU A 212 -11.91 -7.07 -1.41
N LEU A 213 -11.21 -6.13 -2.03
CA LEU A 213 -10.75 -6.24 -3.42
C LEU A 213 -9.25 -6.52 -3.40
N VAL A 214 -8.82 -7.63 -3.97
CA VAL A 214 -7.39 -7.95 -4.12
C VAL A 214 -7.09 -8.09 -5.61
N PHE A 215 -6.08 -7.38 -6.11
CA PHE A 215 -5.70 -7.50 -7.51
C PHE A 215 -4.19 -7.57 -7.73
N HIS A 216 -3.79 -8.20 -8.85
CA HIS A 216 -2.39 -8.46 -9.18
C HIS A 216 -2.16 -8.53 -10.68
N GLY A 217 -0.98 -8.16 -11.14
CA GLY A 217 -0.52 -8.44 -12.49
C GLY A 217 0.08 -9.84 -12.61
N THR A 218 -0.33 -10.64 -13.59
CA THR A 218 0.15 -12.04 -13.71
C THR A 218 1.62 -12.17 -14.08
N ALA A 219 2.24 -11.10 -14.62
CA ALA A 219 3.67 -11.05 -14.96
C ALA A 219 4.51 -10.26 -13.95
N ASP A 220 4.00 -10.05 -12.73
CA ASP A 220 4.74 -9.40 -11.64
C ASP A 220 5.98 -10.22 -11.25
N ARG A 221 7.15 -9.53 -11.25
CA ARG A 221 8.47 -10.09 -10.92
C ARG A 221 9.02 -9.58 -9.59
N LEU A 222 8.31 -8.67 -8.92
CA LEU A 222 8.69 -8.13 -7.61
C LEU A 222 8.00 -8.86 -6.47
N VAL A 223 6.70 -9.11 -6.62
CA VAL A 223 5.88 -9.92 -5.73
C VAL A 223 5.18 -10.97 -6.56
N PRO A 224 5.39 -12.27 -6.31
CA PRO A 224 4.72 -13.31 -7.10
C PRO A 224 3.20 -13.26 -6.92
N PRO A 225 2.38 -13.48 -7.99
CA PRO A 225 0.92 -13.52 -7.89
C PRO A 225 0.38 -14.49 -6.85
N ALA A 226 1.13 -15.55 -6.51
CA ALA A 226 0.84 -16.45 -5.39
C ALA A 226 0.62 -15.73 -4.05
N ALA A 227 1.13 -14.51 -3.88
CA ALA A 227 0.85 -13.68 -2.71
C ALA A 227 -0.63 -13.28 -2.63
N THR A 228 -1.26 -12.96 -3.74
CA THR A 228 -2.70 -12.69 -3.83
C THR A 228 -3.52 -13.96 -3.61
N GLU A 229 -3.11 -15.07 -4.20
CA GLU A 229 -3.74 -16.39 -3.99
C GLU A 229 -3.70 -16.76 -2.50
N PHE A 230 -2.55 -16.61 -1.86
CA PHE A 230 -2.40 -16.85 -0.41
C PHE A 230 -3.37 -16.00 0.41
N VAL A 231 -3.47 -14.69 0.14
CA VAL A 231 -4.42 -13.81 0.85
C VAL A 231 -5.85 -14.31 0.63
N ALA A 232 -6.23 -14.62 -0.61
CA ALA A 232 -7.57 -15.07 -0.98
C ALA A 232 -7.97 -16.39 -0.29
N GLU A 233 -7.03 -17.30 -0.13
CA GLU A 233 -7.26 -18.62 0.50
C GLU A 233 -7.38 -18.54 2.02
N HIS A 234 -6.80 -17.52 2.65
CA HIS A 234 -6.69 -17.48 4.12
C HIS A 234 -7.57 -16.42 4.79
N VAL A 235 -8.08 -15.41 4.05
CA VAL A 235 -8.99 -14.43 4.63
C VAL A 235 -10.37 -15.04 4.89
N GLY A 236 -10.96 -14.70 6.03
CA GLY A 236 -12.30 -15.16 6.37
C GLY A 236 -13.43 -14.26 5.84
N SER A 237 -13.13 -13.32 4.95
CA SER A 237 -14.13 -12.46 4.32
C SER A 237 -15.03 -13.28 3.38
N ALA A 238 -16.35 -13.13 3.54
CA ALA A 238 -17.32 -13.69 2.60
C ALA A 238 -17.52 -12.80 1.37
N ASP A 239 -17.06 -11.56 1.44
CA ASP A 239 -17.12 -10.56 0.36
C ASP A 239 -15.70 -10.28 -0.13
N LEU A 240 -15.21 -11.20 -0.96
CA LEU A 240 -13.87 -11.17 -1.53
C LEU A 240 -13.94 -11.13 -3.06
N THR A 241 -13.42 -10.06 -3.62
CA THR A 241 -13.20 -9.93 -5.08
C THR A 241 -11.71 -10.07 -5.38
N VAL A 242 -11.35 -11.03 -6.25
CA VAL A 242 -9.98 -11.20 -6.73
C VAL A 242 -9.94 -10.89 -8.23
N LYS A 243 -9.00 -10.03 -8.67
CA LYS A 243 -8.76 -9.70 -10.07
C LYS A 243 -7.30 -9.92 -10.44
N LEU A 244 -7.06 -10.76 -11.45
CA LEU A 244 -5.74 -10.97 -12.03
C LEU A 244 -5.71 -10.33 -13.42
N TYR A 245 -4.79 -9.39 -13.63
CA TYR A 245 -4.62 -8.70 -14.91
C TYR A 245 -3.51 -9.38 -15.72
N ASP A 246 -3.90 -10.02 -16.81
CA ASP A 246 -2.98 -10.84 -17.60
C ASP A 246 -1.86 -10.01 -18.25
N GLY A 247 -0.62 -10.48 -18.07
CA GLY A 247 0.58 -9.86 -18.59
C GLY A 247 0.99 -8.55 -17.90
N TYR A 248 0.23 -8.03 -16.90
CA TYR A 248 0.58 -6.82 -16.17
C TYR A 248 1.71 -7.08 -15.17
N TYR A 249 2.51 -6.04 -14.92
CA TYR A 249 3.59 -6.06 -13.96
C TYR A 249 3.09 -5.65 -12.55
N HIS A 250 4.00 -5.22 -11.69
CA HIS A 250 3.74 -4.97 -10.28
C HIS A 250 2.72 -3.88 -10.00
N GLU A 251 2.81 -2.75 -10.71
CA GLU A 251 1.92 -1.60 -10.53
C GLU A 251 0.78 -1.64 -11.57
N ALA A 252 -0.17 -2.56 -11.43
CA ALA A 252 -1.29 -2.68 -12.38
C ALA A 252 -2.06 -1.35 -12.58
N HIS A 253 -2.12 -0.51 -11.55
CA HIS A 253 -2.71 0.83 -11.61
C HIS A 253 -1.85 1.87 -12.34
N ASN A 254 -0.66 1.51 -12.81
CA ASN A 254 0.28 2.32 -13.59
C ASN A 254 0.67 1.65 -14.92
N GLU A 255 -0.04 0.61 -15.33
CA GLU A 255 0.15 -0.04 -16.63
C GLU A 255 -0.41 0.82 -17.79
N PRO A 256 -0.05 0.57 -19.05
CA PRO A 256 -0.59 1.33 -20.20
C PRO A 256 -2.12 1.38 -20.23
N ASP A 257 -2.78 0.27 -19.88
CA ASP A 257 -4.25 0.14 -19.86
C ASP A 257 -4.85 0.32 -18.45
N ARG A 258 -4.19 1.09 -17.59
CA ARG A 258 -4.55 1.32 -16.17
C ARG A 258 -5.97 1.80 -15.94
N ASP A 259 -6.59 2.47 -16.92
CA ASP A 259 -7.95 3.00 -16.75
C ASP A 259 -8.96 1.90 -16.47
N GLY A 260 -8.83 0.72 -17.09
CA GLY A 260 -9.67 -0.44 -16.78
C GLY A 260 -9.51 -0.93 -15.34
N VAL A 261 -8.29 -0.90 -14.79
CA VAL A 261 -8.03 -1.23 -13.38
C VAL A 261 -8.70 -0.21 -12.45
N LEU A 262 -8.62 1.07 -12.80
CA LEU A 262 -9.22 2.14 -12.00
C LEU A 262 -10.75 2.13 -12.07
N ASP A 263 -11.33 1.78 -13.23
CA ASP A 263 -12.77 1.58 -13.37
C ASP A 263 -13.26 0.41 -12.51
N ASP A 264 -12.51 -0.69 -12.44
CA ASP A 264 -12.79 -1.82 -11.55
C ASP A 264 -12.75 -1.42 -10.08
N ILE A 265 -11.77 -0.60 -9.68
CA ILE A 265 -11.65 -0.08 -8.31
C ILE A 265 -12.85 0.82 -7.98
N VAL A 266 -13.23 1.74 -8.89
CA VAL A 266 -14.38 2.63 -8.69
C VAL A 266 -15.67 1.83 -8.59
N ALA A 267 -15.88 0.87 -9.48
CA ALA A 267 -17.07 0.01 -9.46
C ALA A 267 -17.18 -0.78 -8.15
N TRP A 268 -16.04 -1.29 -7.64
CA TRP A 268 -16.03 -1.98 -6.36
C TRP A 268 -16.35 -1.03 -5.19
N LEU A 269 -15.76 0.16 -5.17
CA LEU A 269 -16.06 1.18 -4.16
C LEU A 269 -17.54 1.58 -4.18
N ASP A 270 -18.12 1.80 -5.38
CA ASP A 270 -19.54 2.16 -5.53
C ASP A 270 -20.49 1.06 -5.03
N ALA A 271 -20.10 -0.20 -5.14
CA ALA A 271 -20.86 -1.32 -4.63
C ALA A 271 -20.84 -1.45 -3.09
N HIS A 272 -19.88 -0.80 -2.42
CA HIS A 272 -19.65 -0.93 -0.98
C HIS A 272 -19.81 0.39 -0.20
N SER A 273 -20.25 1.47 -0.86
CA SER A 273 -20.43 2.80 -0.25
C SER A 273 -21.75 2.95 0.46
#